data_754d2fad734c7bde1a44569f97e83507
#
_entry.id   754d2fad734c7bde1a44569f97e83507
#
_cell.length_a   1.000
_cell.length_b   1.000
_cell.length_c   1.000
_cell.angle_alpha   90.00
_cell.angle_beta   90.00
_cell.angle_gamma   90.00
#
_symmetry.space_group_name_H-M   'P 1'
#
loop_
_entity.id
_entity.type
_entity.pdbx_description
1 polymer ?
#
loop_
_entity_poly.entity_id
_entity_poly.type
_entity_poly.pdbx_seq_one_letter_code
_entity_poly.pdbx_strand_id
1 'polypeptide(L)'
;MKKYIALAIACATLIAGVSSLPAAVEASVPAAVPISPTEVCYRESVCGSGALCYIGQGDVTSALPLVLSEFAVEEGNHVEVGDVIARVDRKASETFISSLGKVSHLAAATASLSTAMSLIPDSVTADRAGTVISTAGAGAAVESGASIATIAGTDTLVLSAAVSELDIAKISLGQPVEFTCSAYPDEVFTGTVAKIAGSARSQYSGAVLETVLDVLVAPDDSDPRLRSGLTADVRFQLSDPRKICVLPYEAIGQDEEGEYVYLLQDGAAVKHKIFTGAEFSDGTEVVKGVTTGDKVFLDPEEISLSQYVRIEE
;
A
#
# COMPACT_ATOMS: atom_id res chain seq x y z
N MET A 1 -67.36 43.42 -37.98
CA MET A 1 -67.01 42.01 -37.76
C MET A 1 -65.49 41.76 -37.88
N LYS A 2 -64.80 42.11 -38.95
CA LYS A 2 -63.36 41.82 -39.11
C LYS A 2 -62.43 42.34 -38.02
N LYS A 3 -62.75 43.55 -37.45
CA LYS A 3 -61.94 44.13 -36.34
C LYS A 3 -62.08 43.37 -35.02
N TYR A 4 -63.23 42.80 -34.72
CA TYR A 4 -63.48 42.04 -33.48
C TYR A 4 -62.87 40.63 -33.56
N ILE A 5 -62.81 40.04 -34.80
CA ILE A 5 -62.13 38.77 -34.99
C ILE A 5 -60.61 38.92 -34.82
N ALA A 6 -60.02 40.00 -35.34
CA ALA A 6 -58.61 40.28 -35.11
C ALA A 6 -58.26 40.51 -33.65
N LEU A 7 -59.12 41.20 -32.89
CA LEU A 7 -58.97 41.44 -31.47
C LEU A 7 -59.08 40.11 -30.66
N ALA A 8 -60.06 39.26 -31.01
CA ALA A 8 -60.23 37.93 -30.39
C ALA A 8 -59.05 37.02 -30.64
N ILE A 9 -58.47 37.02 -31.84
CA ILE A 9 -57.28 36.25 -32.17
C ILE A 9 -56.07 36.80 -31.37
N ALA A 10 -55.90 38.13 -31.29
CA ALA A 10 -54.84 38.73 -30.51
C ALA A 10 -54.93 38.41 -28.99
N CYS A 11 -56.15 38.45 -28.44
CA CYS A 11 -56.38 38.05 -27.05
C CYS A 11 -56.15 36.54 -26.83
N ALA A 12 -56.56 35.67 -27.75
CA ALA A 12 -56.33 34.25 -27.67
C ALA A 12 -54.82 33.87 -27.72
N THR A 13 -54.05 34.55 -28.60
CA THR A 13 -52.60 34.39 -28.65
C THR A 13 -51.91 34.91 -27.37
N LEU A 14 -52.37 36.01 -26.79
CA LEU A 14 -51.86 36.51 -25.53
C LEU A 14 -52.16 35.59 -24.36
N ILE A 15 -53.38 35.03 -24.29
CA ILE A 15 -53.79 34.07 -23.27
C ILE A 15 -52.99 32.76 -23.42
N ALA A 16 -52.82 32.28 -24.65
CA ALA A 16 -52.00 31.08 -24.91
C ALA A 16 -50.51 31.31 -24.55
N GLY A 17 -49.98 32.53 -24.80
CA GLY A 17 -48.63 32.90 -24.40
C GLY A 17 -48.44 32.95 -22.89
N VAL A 18 -49.46 33.49 -22.19
CA VAL A 18 -49.40 33.56 -20.71
C VAL A 18 -49.58 32.20 -20.04
N SER A 19 -50.41 31.32 -20.64
CA SER A 19 -50.59 29.95 -20.12
C SER A 19 -49.39 29.00 -20.38
N SER A 20 -48.53 29.33 -21.34
CA SER A 20 -47.32 28.59 -21.58
C SER A 20 -46.07 29.08 -20.83
N LEU A 21 -46.17 30.30 -20.23
CA LEU A 21 -45.08 30.88 -19.43
C LEU A 21 -44.60 29.99 -18.27
N PRO A 22 -45.49 29.38 -17.45
CA PRO A 22 -45.05 28.50 -16.39
C PRO A 22 -44.26 27.29 -16.91
N ALA A 23 -44.73 26.65 -17.95
CA ALA A 23 -44.08 25.51 -18.55
C ALA A 23 -42.72 25.88 -19.22
N ALA A 24 -42.61 27.08 -19.81
CA ALA A 24 -41.37 27.57 -20.38
C ALA A 24 -40.35 27.96 -19.31
N VAL A 25 -40.81 28.50 -18.17
CA VAL A 25 -39.96 28.80 -17.02
C VAL A 25 -39.51 27.50 -16.35
N GLU A 26 -40.39 26.51 -16.16
CA GLU A 26 -40.06 25.19 -15.63
C GLU A 26 -39.03 24.43 -16.50
N ALA A 27 -39.14 24.56 -17.83
CA ALA A 27 -38.18 23.92 -18.75
C ALA A 27 -36.80 24.62 -18.77
N SER A 28 -36.71 25.88 -18.30
CA SER A 28 -35.44 26.61 -18.23
C SER A 28 -34.69 26.45 -16.92
N VAL A 29 -35.34 25.86 -15.92
CA VAL A 29 -34.70 25.64 -14.61
C VAL A 29 -33.89 24.32 -14.70
N PRO A 30 -32.58 24.33 -14.42
CA PRO A 30 -31.79 23.13 -14.42
C PRO A 30 -32.32 22.11 -13.43
N ALA A 31 -32.40 20.86 -13.87
CA ALA A 31 -32.75 19.73 -13.01
C ALA A 31 -31.47 19.28 -12.30
N ALA A 32 -31.48 19.18 -11.00
CA ALA A 32 -30.33 18.72 -10.25
C ALA A 32 -30.75 17.74 -9.14
N VAL A 33 -29.97 16.73 -8.96
CA VAL A 33 -30.14 15.72 -7.90
C VAL A 33 -29.30 16.14 -6.69
N PRO A 34 -29.93 16.42 -5.57
CA PRO A 34 -29.20 16.71 -4.36
C PRO A 34 -28.67 15.41 -3.74
N ILE A 35 -27.42 15.41 -3.35
CA ILE A 35 -26.79 14.33 -2.60
C ILE A 35 -26.59 14.76 -1.14
N SER A 36 -26.46 13.80 -0.25
CA SER A 36 -26.05 14.06 1.13
C SER A 36 -24.59 13.65 1.31
N PRO A 37 -23.80 14.46 2.02
CA PRO A 37 -22.44 14.08 2.37
C PRO A 37 -22.41 12.76 3.14
N THR A 38 -21.41 11.94 2.87
CA THR A 38 -21.27 10.64 3.51
C THR A 38 -20.37 10.77 4.75
N GLU A 39 -20.83 10.21 5.88
CA GLU A 39 -19.98 10.09 7.06
C GLU A 39 -19.12 8.82 6.96
N VAL A 40 -17.81 9.00 6.97
CA VAL A 40 -16.82 7.92 6.89
C VAL A 40 -15.95 7.93 8.13
N CYS A 41 -15.66 6.75 8.67
CA CYS A 41 -14.68 6.61 9.73
C CYS A 41 -13.27 6.61 9.11
N TYR A 42 -12.54 7.68 9.31
CA TYR A 42 -11.20 7.88 8.78
C TYR A 42 -10.14 7.79 9.86
N ARG A 43 -9.03 7.15 9.53
CA ARG A 43 -7.84 7.09 10.36
C ARG A 43 -6.63 7.39 9.48
N GLU A 44 -5.85 8.39 9.87
CA GLU A 44 -4.60 8.67 9.18
C GLU A 44 -3.63 7.50 9.39
N SER A 45 -3.00 7.06 8.32
CA SER A 45 -2.09 5.93 8.34
C SER A 45 -0.94 6.11 7.35
N VAL A 46 0.19 5.48 7.66
CA VAL A 46 1.31 5.29 6.73
C VAL A 46 1.30 3.84 6.29
N CYS A 47 1.50 3.62 5.00
CA CYS A 47 1.59 2.28 4.42
C CYS A 47 3.06 1.88 4.24
N GLY A 48 3.32 0.60 4.41
CA GLY A 48 4.60 -0.04 4.11
C GLY A 48 4.36 -1.46 3.61
N SER A 49 5.39 -2.09 3.11
CA SER A 49 5.34 -3.51 2.73
C SER A 49 6.53 -4.24 3.32
N GLY A 50 6.37 -5.52 3.57
CA GLY A 50 7.42 -6.28 4.20
C GLY A 50 7.20 -7.79 4.17
N ALA A 51 7.97 -8.50 4.97
CA ALA A 51 7.83 -9.93 5.11
C ALA A 51 7.95 -10.35 6.58
N LEU A 52 7.25 -11.40 6.92
CA LEU A 52 7.40 -12.07 8.20
C LEU A 52 8.76 -12.79 8.25
N CYS A 53 9.48 -12.62 9.33
CA CYS A 53 10.75 -13.28 9.58
C CYS A 53 10.94 -13.55 11.07
N TYR A 54 11.82 -14.47 11.40
CA TYR A 54 12.21 -14.67 12.81
C TYR A 54 13.29 -13.67 13.22
N ILE A 55 13.28 -13.25 14.48
CA ILE A 55 14.30 -12.36 14.99
C ILE A 55 15.67 -13.02 14.88
N GLY A 56 16.64 -12.30 14.30
CA GLY A 56 17.98 -12.81 14.08
C GLY A 56 18.08 -13.83 12.94
N GLN A 57 17.04 -13.95 12.10
CA GLN A 57 17.09 -14.78 10.90
C GLN A 57 18.19 -14.29 9.95
N GLY A 58 18.90 -15.25 9.39
CA GLY A 58 19.90 -14.96 8.38
C GLY A 58 20.35 -16.19 7.64
N ASP A 59 20.84 -15.95 6.44
CA ASP A 59 21.28 -17.00 5.54
C ASP A 59 22.76 -17.34 5.76
N VAL A 60 23.04 -18.62 5.86
CA VAL A 60 24.40 -19.17 5.77
C VAL A 60 24.75 -19.27 4.29
N THR A 61 25.74 -18.53 3.87
CA THR A 61 26.15 -18.46 2.47
C THR A 61 27.62 -18.83 2.31
N SER A 62 28.05 -19.10 1.07
CA SER A 62 29.47 -19.30 0.75
C SER A 62 29.94 -18.25 -0.26
N ALA A 63 31.16 -17.76 -0.05
CA ALA A 63 31.83 -16.88 -1.03
C ALA A 63 32.21 -17.61 -2.33
N LEU A 64 32.26 -18.94 -2.33
CA LEU A 64 32.58 -19.78 -3.48
C LEU A 64 31.37 -20.58 -3.91
N PRO A 65 31.22 -20.87 -5.22
CA PRO A 65 30.24 -21.85 -5.68
C PRO A 65 30.59 -23.22 -5.13
N LEU A 66 29.63 -23.92 -4.54
CA LEU A 66 29.83 -25.22 -3.91
C LEU A 66 28.78 -26.23 -4.38
N VAL A 67 29.15 -27.50 -4.33
CA VAL A 67 28.20 -28.64 -4.43
C VAL A 67 28.17 -29.31 -3.07
N LEU A 68 26.97 -29.40 -2.49
CA LEU A 68 26.77 -29.99 -1.16
C LEU A 68 26.55 -31.50 -1.30
N SER A 69 27.24 -32.30 -0.47
CA SER A 69 27.07 -33.78 -0.49
C SER A 69 25.92 -34.22 0.40
N GLU A 70 25.93 -33.77 1.67
CA GLU A 70 24.93 -34.11 2.67
C GLU A 70 24.76 -32.96 3.67
N PHE A 71 23.59 -32.91 4.28
CA PHE A 71 23.34 -32.01 5.42
C PHE A 71 23.52 -32.80 6.72
N ALA A 72 24.24 -32.19 7.66
CA ALA A 72 24.41 -32.74 9.01
C ALA A 72 23.25 -32.36 9.94
N VAL A 73 22.39 -31.42 9.48
CA VAL A 73 21.25 -30.89 10.21
C VAL A 73 19.98 -30.95 9.38
N GLU A 74 18.85 -31.06 10.05
CA GLU A 74 17.51 -31.01 9.45
C GLU A 74 16.79 -29.73 9.85
N GLU A 75 15.76 -29.37 9.09
CA GLU A 75 14.87 -28.26 9.46
C GLU A 75 14.24 -28.51 10.84
N GLY A 76 14.28 -27.49 11.70
CA GLY A 76 13.86 -27.58 13.09
C GLY A 76 14.99 -27.93 14.08
N ASN A 77 16.18 -28.33 13.63
CA ASN A 77 17.30 -28.58 14.53
C ASN A 77 17.86 -27.25 15.07
N HIS A 78 18.21 -27.26 16.35
CA HIS A 78 18.97 -26.16 16.96
C HIS A 78 20.47 -26.37 16.71
N VAL A 79 21.16 -25.28 16.34
CA VAL A 79 22.60 -25.25 16.05
C VAL A 79 23.29 -24.14 16.82
N GLU A 80 24.56 -24.34 17.14
CA GLU A 80 25.45 -23.34 17.72
C GLU A 80 26.43 -22.82 16.67
N VAL A 81 27.08 -21.68 16.98
CA VAL A 81 28.11 -21.12 16.08
C VAL A 81 29.26 -22.12 15.93
N GLY A 82 29.56 -22.46 14.67
CA GLY A 82 30.61 -23.43 14.33
C GLY A 82 30.11 -24.84 14.07
N ASP A 83 28.84 -25.16 14.36
CA ASP A 83 28.28 -26.47 14.04
C ASP A 83 28.25 -26.71 12.52
N VAL A 84 28.50 -27.94 12.12
CA VAL A 84 28.51 -28.33 10.72
C VAL A 84 27.06 -28.39 10.21
N ILE A 85 26.73 -27.55 9.24
CA ILE A 85 25.43 -27.55 8.55
C ILE A 85 25.41 -28.53 7.40
N ALA A 86 26.42 -28.48 6.52
CA ALA A 86 26.49 -29.29 5.35
C ALA A 86 27.94 -29.73 5.04
N ARG A 87 28.13 -30.88 4.45
CA ARG A 87 29.40 -31.30 3.91
C ARG A 87 29.50 -30.95 2.43
N VAL A 88 30.68 -30.63 1.97
CA VAL A 88 30.95 -30.21 0.60
C VAL A 88 31.53 -31.38 -0.20
N ASP A 89 30.98 -31.68 -1.38
CA ASP A 89 31.60 -32.51 -2.38
C ASP A 89 32.68 -31.69 -3.12
N ARG A 90 33.92 -31.81 -2.67
CA ARG A 90 35.04 -31.06 -3.22
C ARG A 90 35.21 -31.32 -4.72
N LYS A 91 35.12 -32.58 -5.18
CA LYS A 91 35.33 -32.96 -6.58
C LYS A 91 34.24 -32.40 -7.49
N ALA A 92 32.98 -32.49 -7.04
CA ALA A 92 31.85 -31.91 -7.75
C ALA A 92 31.95 -30.38 -7.78
N SER A 93 32.35 -29.74 -6.67
CA SER A 93 32.56 -28.29 -6.58
C SER A 93 33.67 -27.80 -7.53
N GLU A 94 34.79 -28.49 -7.60
CA GLU A 94 35.87 -28.20 -8.56
C GLU A 94 35.38 -28.24 -10.01
N THR A 95 34.56 -29.25 -10.32
CA THR A 95 33.95 -29.41 -11.65
C THR A 95 32.97 -28.30 -11.94
N PHE A 96 32.14 -27.92 -10.96
CA PHE A 96 31.18 -26.86 -11.06
C PHE A 96 31.86 -25.50 -11.28
N ILE A 97 32.87 -25.14 -10.48
CA ILE A 97 33.68 -23.91 -10.64
C ILE A 97 34.34 -23.89 -12.03
N SER A 98 34.91 -25.05 -12.49
CA SER A 98 35.51 -25.12 -13.81
C SER A 98 34.51 -24.91 -14.94
N SER A 99 33.27 -25.35 -14.78
CA SER A 99 32.19 -25.14 -15.77
C SER A 99 31.79 -23.67 -15.88
N LEU A 100 31.70 -22.98 -14.76
CA LEU A 100 31.44 -21.55 -14.71
C LEU A 100 32.57 -20.70 -15.34
N GLY A 101 33.81 -21.08 -15.09
CA GLY A 101 35.00 -20.44 -15.68
C GLY A 101 35.12 -20.58 -17.20
N LYS A 102 34.52 -21.61 -17.80
CA LYS A 102 34.49 -21.78 -19.28
C LYS A 102 33.47 -20.85 -19.95
N VAL A 103 32.47 -20.40 -19.24
CA VAL A 103 31.46 -19.47 -19.75
C VAL A 103 31.95 -18.03 -19.74
N SER A 104 32.88 -17.70 -18.84
CA SER A 104 33.49 -16.38 -18.76
C SER A 104 34.77 -16.37 -19.59
N HIS A 105 34.75 -15.82 -20.80
CA HIS A 105 35.88 -15.71 -21.75
C HIS A 105 37.07 -14.83 -21.26
N LEU A 106 37.47 -14.92 -20.00
CA LEU A 106 38.57 -14.15 -19.44
C LEU A 106 39.79 -15.05 -19.20
N ALA A 107 40.74 -14.97 -20.09
CA ALA A 107 42.05 -15.68 -20.01
C ALA A 107 42.90 -15.32 -18.76
N ALA A 108 42.52 -14.32 -17.98
CA ALA A 108 43.13 -13.96 -16.69
C ALA A 108 42.66 -14.83 -15.51
N ALA A 109 41.67 -15.76 -15.72
CA ALA A 109 41.02 -16.49 -14.66
C ALA A 109 41.71 -17.78 -14.21
N THR A 110 42.75 -18.29 -14.92
CA THR A 110 43.36 -19.59 -14.57
C THR A 110 44.11 -19.58 -13.25
N ALA A 111 44.80 -18.49 -12.92
CA ALA A 111 45.50 -18.35 -11.62
C ALA A 111 44.50 -18.15 -10.48
N SER A 112 43.38 -17.45 -10.75
CA SER A 112 42.27 -17.24 -9.79
C SER A 112 41.47 -18.52 -9.54
N LEU A 113 41.30 -19.38 -10.57
CA LEU A 113 40.61 -20.67 -10.48
C LEU A 113 41.37 -21.65 -9.61
N SER A 114 42.68 -21.78 -9.76
CA SER A 114 43.48 -22.68 -8.94
C SER A 114 43.50 -22.27 -7.46
N THR A 115 43.51 -20.98 -7.22
CA THR A 115 43.41 -20.42 -5.85
C THR A 115 42.02 -20.66 -5.27
N ALA A 116 40.94 -20.41 -6.03
CA ALA A 116 39.57 -20.70 -5.58
C ALA A 116 39.36 -22.20 -5.24
N MET A 117 39.89 -23.11 -6.07
CA MET A 117 39.83 -24.54 -5.81
C MET A 117 40.57 -24.96 -4.53
N SER A 118 41.69 -24.30 -4.19
CA SER A 118 42.43 -24.57 -2.95
C SER A 118 41.68 -24.08 -1.68
N LEU A 119 40.78 -23.15 -1.85
CA LEU A 119 39.98 -22.55 -0.78
C LEU A 119 38.63 -23.24 -0.55
N ILE A 120 38.28 -24.26 -1.32
CA ILE A 120 37.04 -25.02 -1.13
C ILE A 120 37.08 -25.66 0.26
N PRO A 121 36.12 -25.33 1.17
CA PRO A 121 36.04 -25.93 2.49
C PRO A 121 35.51 -27.38 2.40
N ASP A 122 35.82 -28.20 3.40
CA ASP A 122 35.28 -29.57 3.50
C ASP A 122 33.83 -29.57 4.05
N SER A 123 33.45 -28.52 4.77
CA SER A 123 32.11 -28.31 5.34
C SER A 123 31.74 -26.86 5.44
N VAL A 124 30.43 -26.62 5.45
CA VAL A 124 29.85 -25.29 5.75
C VAL A 124 29.35 -25.35 7.20
N THR A 125 29.72 -24.33 7.97
CA THR A 125 29.38 -24.24 9.41
C THR A 125 28.42 -23.08 9.66
N ALA A 126 27.66 -23.19 10.75
CA ALA A 126 26.78 -22.12 11.22
C ALA A 126 27.60 -20.89 11.64
N ASP A 127 27.23 -19.73 11.14
CA ASP A 127 27.80 -18.43 11.52
C ASP A 127 27.09 -17.81 12.73
N ARG A 128 25.95 -18.38 13.12
CA ARG A 128 25.09 -17.95 14.24
C ARG A 128 24.45 -19.14 14.93
N ALA A 129 24.06 -18.95 16.18
CA ALA A 129 23.25 -19.91 16.91
C ALA A 129 21.76 -19.69 16.59
N GLY A 130 20.98 -20.76 16.58
CA GLY A 130 19.55 -20.69 16.35
C GLY A 130 18.94 -21.98 15.80
N THR A 131 17.72 -21.89 15.31
CA THR A 131 16.99 -23.02 14.73
C THR A 131 17.07 -22.96 13.19
N VAL A 132 17.41 -24.09 12.57
CA VAL A 132 17.45 -24.22 11.10
C VAL A 132 16.02 -24.17 10.55
N ILE A 133 15.73 -23.19 9.69
CA ILE A 133 14.39 -22.99 9.09
C ILE A 133 14.29 -23.68 7.74
N SER A 134 15.36 -23.60 6.94
CA SER A 134 15.40 -24.19 5.61
C SER A 134 16.81 -24.58 5.21
N THR A 135 16.92 -25.54 4.29
CA THR A 135 18.17 -26.01 3.72
C THR A 135 18.07 -26.12 2.20
N ALA A 136 19.19 -25.94 1.49
CA ALA A 136 19.23 -26.05 0.02
C ALA A 136 19.03 -27.49 -0.49
N GLY A 137 19.17 -28.49 0.39
CA GLY A 137 19.04 -29.90 0.06
C GLY A 137 20.37 -30.59 -0.36
N ALA A 138 20.44 -31.88 -0.11
CA ALA A 138 21.61 -32.69 -0.46
C ALA A 138 21.79 -32.77 -1.98
N GLY A 139 23.01 -32.70 -2.46
CA GLY A 139 23.33 -32.69 -3.89
C GLY A 139 23.13 -31.35 -4.57
N ALA A 140 22.71 -30.28 -3.87
CA ALA A 140 22.50 -28.98 -4.45
C ALA A 140 23.83 -28.35 -4.88
N ALA A 141 23.83 -27.77 -6.10
CA ALA A 141 24.87 -26.86 -6.56
C ALA A 141 24.44 -25.43 -6.18
N VAL A 142 25.22 -24.79 -5.32
CA VAL A 142 24.93 -23.47 -4.76
C VAL A 142 25.93 -22.46 -5.33
N GLU A 143 25.43 -21.37 -5.88
CA GLU A 143 26.27 -20.29 -6.41
C GLU A 143 26.86 -19.43 -5.27
N SER A 144 27.89 -18.65 -5.59
CA SER A 144 28.48 -17.71 -4.64
C SER A 144 27.43 -16.72 -4.12
N GLY A 145 27.32 -16.62 -2.79
CA GLY A 145 26.38 -15.73 -2.11
C GLY A 145 24.94 -16.26 -2.01
N ALA A 146 24.64 -17.42 -2.62
CA ALA A 146 23.32 -18.01 -2.47
C ALA A 146 23.17 -18.72 -1.10
N SER A 147 21.93 -18.80 -0.61
CA SER A 147 21.61 -19.40 0.68
C SER A 147 21.81 -20.92 0.66
N ILE A 148 22.58 -21.42 1.60
CA ILE A 148 22.81 -22.85 1.86
C ILE A 148 21.84 -23.33 2.92
N ALA A 149 21.65 -22.57 3.95
CA ALA A 149 20.67 -22.79 5.01
C ALA A 149 20.25 -21.44 5.61
N THR A 150 19.04 -21.38 6.10
CA THR A 150 18.54 -20.21 6.85
C THR A 150 18.41 -20.58 8.32
N ILE A 151 19.03 -19.80 9.22
CA ILE A 151 18.99 -20.01 10.66
C ILE A 151 18.23 -18.84 11.30
N ALA A 152 17.26 -19.13 12.17
CA ALA A 152 16.57 -18.19 13.03
C ALA A 152 17.25 -18.09 14.40
N GLY A 153 17.55 -16.88 14.85
CA GLY A 153 18.14 -16.68 16.17
C GLY A 153 17.18 -16.94 17.33
N THR A 154 15.87 -16.79 17.07
CA THR A 154 14.79 -17.05 18.04
C THR A 154 13.55 -17.57 17.31
N ASP A 155 12.63 -18.21 18.05
CA ASP A 155 11.32 -18.63 17.52
C ASP A 155 10.29 -17.48 17.49
N THR A 156 10.73 -16.25 17.78
CA THR A 156 9.85 -15.09 17.77
C THR A 156 9.68 -14.55 16.36
N LEU A 157 8.48 -14.69 15.84
CA LEU A 157 8.10 -14.17 14.52
C LEU A 157 7.84 -12.66 14.63
N VAL A 158 8.39 -11.90 13.70
CA VAL A 158 8.15 -10.46 13.53
C VAL A 158 7.90 -10.15 12.05
N LEU A 159 7.21 -9.05 11.80
CA LEU A 159 7.07 -8.50 10.46
C LEU A 159 8.10 -7.40 10.27
N SER A 160 9.00 -7.56 9.31
CA SER A 160 9.95 -6.51 8.92
C SER A 160 9.37 -5.73 7.75
N ALA A 161 8.87 -4.53 8.04
CA ALA A 161 8.25 -3.64 7.07
C ALA A 161 9.21 -2.53 6.64
N ALA A 162 9.32 -2.31 5.32
CA ALA A 162 10.04 -1.18 4.75
C ALA A 162 9.11 0.04 4.71
N VAL A 163 9.54 1.14 5.30
CA VAL A 163 8.82 2.41 5.35
C VAL A 163 9.67 3.49 4.71
N SER A 164 9.03 4.37 3.91
CA SER A 164 9.71 5.50 3.28
C SER A 164 10.38 6.42 4.30
N GLU A 165 11.56 6.94 3.96
CA GLU A 165 12.25 7.98 4.74
C GLU A 165 11.36 9.22 4.98
N LEU A 166 10.45 9.53 4.07
CA LEU A 166 9.53 10.66 4.18
C LEU A 166 8.50 10.50 5.30
N ASP A 167 8.16 9.26 5.64
CA ASP A 167 7.10 8.94 6.59
C ASP A 167 7.59 8.41 7.93
N ILE A 168 8.86 7.98 8.02
CA ILE A 168 9.40 7.35 9.21
C ILE A 168 9.30 8.23 10.47
N ALA A 169 9.38 9.57 10.30
CA ALA A 169 9.28 10.53 11.40
C ALA A 169 7.89 10.52 12.08
N LYS A 170 6.87 9.98 11.41
CA LYS A 170 5.50 9.85 11.93
C LYS A 170 5.30 8.57 12.75
N ILE A 171 6.24 7.62 12.68
CA ILE A 171 6.14 6.30 13.34
C ILE A 171 6.86 6.31 14.67
N SER A 172 6.24 5.71 15.68
CA SER A 172 6.76 5.63 17.05
C SER A 172 6.75 4.20 17.58
N LEU A 173 7.64 3.91 18.52
CA LEU A 173 7.66 2.63 19.23
C LEU A 173 6.34 2.41 19.99
N GLY A 174 5.83 1.18 19.99
CA GLY A 174 4.56 0.82 20.63
C GLY A 174 3.31 1.24 19.86
N GLN A 175 3.47 1.84 18.68
CA GLN A 175 2.34 2.25 17.83
C GLN A 175 1.58 1.05 17.30
N PRO A 176 0.24 1.06 17.31
CA PRO A 176 -0.57 -0.02 16.76
C PRO A 176 -0.45 -0.08 15.23
N VAL A 177 -0.45 -1.30 14.73
CA VAL A 177 -0.28 -1.60 13.31
C VAL A 177 -1.31 -2.64 12.90
N GLU A 178 -1.88 -2.46 11.72
CA GLU A 178 -2.67 -3.47 11.03
C GLU A 178 -1.87 -3.98 9.83
N PHE A 179 -1.91 -5.27 9.57
CA PHE A 179 -1.27 -5.83 8.38
C PHE A 179 -2.10 -6.96 7.78
N THR A 180 -1.96 -7.11 6.47
CA THR A 180 -2.64 -8.14 5.68
C THR A 180 -1.60 -8.94 4.93
N CYS A 181 -1.57 -10.26 5.15
CA CYS A 181 -0.66 -11.14 4.42
C CYS A 181 -1.22 -11.45 3.03
N SER A 182 -0.37 -11.47 2.01
CA SER A 182 -0.78 -11.84 0.64
C SER A 182 -1.39 -13.25 0.54
N ALA A 183 -1.05 -14.14 1.48
CA ALA A 183 -1.64 -15.47 1.59
C ALA A 183 -3.07 -15.47 2.18
N TYR A 184 -3.47 -14.40 2.86
CA TYR A 184 -4.76 -14.25 3.55
C TYR A 184 -5.30 -12.84 3.32
N PRO A 185 -5.75 -12.51 2.09
CA PRO A 185 -6.08 -11.14 1.70
C PRO A 185 -7.32 -10.58 2.40
N ASP A 186 -8.21 -11.43 2.86
CA ASP A 186 -9.46 -11.06 3.55
C ASP A 186 -9.31 -10.96 5.07
N GLU A 187 -8.12 -11.26 5.61
CA GLU A 187 -7.87 -11.24 7.06
C GLU A 187 -6.90 -10.11 7.43
N VAL A 188 -7.30 -9.34 8.44
CA VAL A 188 -6.49 -8.28 9.02
C VAL A 188 -5.89 -8.78 10.32
N PHE A 189 -4.57 -8.76 10.41
CA PHE A 189 -3.81 -9.07 11.62
C PHE A 189 -3.40 -7.77 12.29
N THR A 190 -3.21 -7.81 13.60
CA THR A 190 -2.75 -6.68 14.39
C THR A 190 -1.38 -6.92 14.99
N GLY A 191 -0.70 -5.83 15.29
CA GLY A 191 0.60 -5.87 15.93
C GLY A 191 1.02 -4.50 16.44
N THR A 192 2.19 -4.45 17.02
CA THR A 192 2.78 -3.22 17.56
C THR A 192 4.18 -3.01 17.04
N VAL A 193 4.58 -1.73 16.86
CA VAL A 193 5.94 -1.37 16.48
C VAL A 193 6.90 -1.72 17.60
N ALA A 194 7.71 -2.74 17.40
CA ALA A 194 8.69 -3.21 18.37
C ALA A 194 10.05 -2.53 18.24
N LYS A 195 10.47 -2.20 17.02
CA LYS A 195 11.76 -1.57 16.75
C LYS A 195 11.76 -0.81 15.44
N ILE A 196 12.46 0.31 15.39
CA ILE A 196 12.76 1.08 14.18
C ILE A 196 14.25 0.94 13.91
N ALA A 197 14.66 0.62 12.69
CA ALA A 197 16.07 0.51 12.31
C ALA A 197 16.79 1.85 12.47
N GLY A 198 18.04 1.80 12.95
CA GLY A 198 18.88 2.99 13.11
C GLY A 198 19.56 3.45 11.81
N SER A 199 19.40 2.73 10.72
CA SER A 199 20.00 3.05 9.42
C SER A 199 19.00 2.83 8.29
N ALA A 200 19.01 3.76 7.33
CA ALA A 200 18.25 3.62 6.10
C ALA A 200 19.00 2.73 5.09
N ARG A 201 18.27 2.14 4.18
CA ARG A 201 18.77 1.38 3.03
C ARG A 201 18.03 1.77 1.75
N SER A 202 18.68 1.56 0.61
CA SER A 202 18.02 1.74 -0.68
C SER A 202 17.31 0.44 -1.09
N GLN A 203 16.10 0.57 -1.61
CA GLN A 203 15.29 -0.52 -2.11
C GLN A 203 14.67 -0.12 -3.45
N TYR A 204 14.56 -1.07 -4.38
CA TYR A 204 13.81 -0.85 -5.61
C TYR A 204 12.32 -1.11 -5.38
N SER A 205 11.49 -0.10 -5.69
CA SER A 205 10.05 -0.21 -5.79
C SER A 205 9.67 -0.10 -7.27
N GLY A 206 9.52 -1.25 -7.93
CA GLY A 206 9.43 -1.30 -9.38
C GLY A 206 10.71 -0.80 -10.06
N ALA A 207 10.63 0.30 -10.80
CA ALA A 207 11.77 0.95 -11.49
C ALA A 207 12.41 2.11 -10.70
N VAL A 208 11.84 2.47 -9.55
CA VAL A 208 12.28 3.61 -8.74
C VAL A 208 13.15 3.11 -7.58
N LEU A 209 14.28 3.76 -7.35
CA LEU A 209 15.11 3.53 -6.17
C LEU A 209 14.63 4.44 -5.05
N GLU A 210 14.16 3.87 -3.96
CA GLU A 210 13.65 4.57 -2.78
C GLU A 210 14.56 4.34 -1.59
N THR A 211 14.64 5.34 -0.70
CA THR A 211 15.28 5.20 0.60
C THR A 211 14.23 4.80 1.63
N VAL A 212 14.46 3.67 2.29
CA VAL A 212 13.54 3.10 3.29
C VAL A 212 14.26 2.78 4.59
N LEU A 213 13.50 2.73 5.66
CA LEU A 213 13.93 2.20 6.95
C LEU A 213 13.10 0.97 7.29
N ASP A 214 13.75 -0.03 7.89
CA ASP A 214 13.06 -1.23 8.35
C ASP A 214 12.44 -1.00 9.72
N VAL A 215 11.15 -1.29 9.82
CA VAL A 215 10.38 -1.25 11.06
C VAL A 215 9.97 -2.67 11.41
N LEU A 216 10.37 -3.14 12.59
CA LEU A 216 9.96 -4.44 13.09
C LEU A 216 8.65 -4.30 13.86
N VAL A 217 7.66 -5.03 13.42
CA VAL A 217 6.33 -5.13 14.05
C VAL A 217 6.19 -6.48 14.70
N ALA A 218 5.86 -6.49 15.99
CA ALA A 218 5.52 -7.71 16.71
C ALA A 218 4.01 -7.97 16.52
N PRO A 219 3.59 -9.10 15.93
CA PRO A 219 2.20 -9.49 15.91
C PRO A 219 1.66 -9.66 17.34
N ASP A 220 0.43 -9.21 17.58
CA ASP A 220 -0.19 -9.33 18.91
C ASP A 220 -0.61 -10.76 19.21
N ASP A 221 -1.03 -11.51 18.19
CA ASP A 221 -1.43 -12.90 18.28
C ASP A 221 -0.42 -13.83 17.60
N SER A 222 -0.10 -14.93 18.27
CA SER A 222 0.68 -16.04 17.70
C SER A 222 -0.23 -16.94 16.85
N ASP A 223 -0.59 -16.48 15.66
CA ASP A 223 -1.37 -17.31 14.73
C ASP A 223 -0.43 -18.34 14.05
N PRO A 224 -0.67 -19.66 14.19
CA PRO A 224 0.18 -20.70 13.62
C PRO A 224 0.18 -20.71 12.08
N ARG A 225 -0.70 -19.97 11.44
CA ARG A 225 -0.76 -19.79 9.98
C ARG A 225 0.29 -18.78 9.50
N LEU A 226 0.70 -17.85 10.37
CA LEU A 226 1.75 -16.88 10.07
C LEU A 226 3.11 -17.59 10.10
N ARG A 227 3.81 -17.55 8.98
CA ARG A 227 5.11 -18.21 8.78
C ARG A 227 6.13 -17.24 8.24
N SER A 228 7.38 -17.48 8.57
CA SER A 228 8.50 -16.76 7.95
C SER A 228 8.46 -16.88 6.43
N GLY A 229 8.74 -15.78 5.73
CA GLY A 229 8.71 -15.68 4.29
C GLY A 229 7.38 -15.19 3.70
N LEU A 230 6.30 -15.13 4.47
CA LEU A 230 5.04 -14.52 3.98
C LEU A 230 5.21 -13.02 3.83
N THR A 231 4.81 -12.48 2.68
CA THR A 231 4.75 -11.04 2.42
C THR A 231 3.47 -10.43 2.99
N ALA A 232 3.57 -9.20 3.44
CA ALA A 232 2.44 -8.47 4.01
C ALA A 232 2.48 -6.98 3.65
N ASP A 233 1.30 -6.41 3.47
CA ASP A 233 1.07 -4.98 3.41
C ASP A 233 0.73 -4.49 4.82
N VAL A 234 1.37 -3.40 5.22
CA VAL A 234 1.35 -2.89 6.59
C VAL A 234 0.77 -1.50 6.61
N ARG A 235 -0.08 -1.24 7.59
CA ARG A 235 -0.68 0.06 7.82
C ARG A 235 -0.42 0.51 9.27
N PHE A 236 0.47 1.49 9.42
CA PHE A 236 0.79 2.12 10.70
C PHE A 236 -0.26 3.18 11.02
N GLN A 237 -0.96 3.03 12.14
CA GLN A 237 -2.05 3.92 12.53
C GLN A 237 -1.48 5.19 13.20
N LEU A 238 -1.62 6.35 12.56
CA LEU A 238 -1.06 7.62 13.05
C LEU A 238 -2.00 8.37 14.02
N SER A 239 -3.30 8.13 13.92
CA SER A 239 -4.30 8.81 14.73
C SER A 239 -5.39 7.87 15.19
N ASP A 240 -6.15 8.29 16.19
CA ASP A 240 -7.42 7.63 16.51
C ASP A 240 -8.42 7.79 15.36
N PRO A 241 -9.33 6.83 15.18
CA PRO A 241 -10.37 6.93 14.17
C PRO A 241 -11.27 8.15 14.46
N ARG A 242 -11.49 8.98 13.44
CA ARG A 242 -12.42 10.12 13.52
C ARG A 242 -13.46 10.02 12.43
N LYS A 243 -14.65 10.51 12.72
CA LYS A 243 -15.69 10.64 11.72
C LYS A 243 -15.43 11.88 10.89
N ILE A 244 -15.41 11.71 9.59
CA ILE A 244 -15.25 12.78 8.62
C ILE A 244 -16.44 12.82 7.69
N CYS A 245 -16.70 14.00 7.16
CA CYS A 245 -17.71 14.23 6.14
C CYS A 245 -17.03 14.25 4.78
N VAL A 246 -17.44 13.39 3.87
CA VAL A 246 -16.86 13.27 2.53
C VAL A 246 -17.87 13.66 1.47
N LEU A 247 -17.43 14.45 0.50
CA LEU A 247 -18.18 14.81 -0.69
C LEU A 247 -17.44 14.33 -1.94
N PRO A 248 -18.17 13.86 -2.98
CA PRO A 248 -17.57 13.58 -4.29
C PRO A 248 -17.00 14.87 -4.90
N TYR A 249 -15.97 14.74 -5.71
CA TYR A 249 -15.31 15.87 -6.36
C TYR A 249 -16.27 16.70 -7.24
N GLU A 250 -17.23 16.02 -7.85
CA GLU A 250 -18.24 16.64 -8.72
C GLU A 250 -19.19 17.60 -7.99
N ALA A 251 -19.23 17.54 -6.65
CA ALA A 251 -20.05 18.45 -5.85
C ALA A 251 -19.32 19.74 -5.44
N ILE A 252 -18.01 19.84 -5.72
CA ILE A 252 -17.15 20.92 -5.25
C ILE A 252 -16.77 21.83 -6.39
N GLY A 253 -17.13 23.09 -6.30
CA GLY A 253 -16.70 24.13 -7.22
C GLY A 253 -15.53 24.93 -6.66
N GLN A 254 -14.75 25.52 -7.54
CA GLN A 254 -13.63 26.39 -7.19
C GLN A 254 -13.72 27.73 -7.92
N ASP A 255 -13.47 28.81 -7.20
CA ASP A 255 -13.38 30.17 -7.78
C ASP A 255 -12.25 30.98 -7.15
N GLU A 256 -12.22 32.29 -7.42
CA GLU A 256 -11.19 33.21 -6.88
C GLU A 256 -11.23 33.33 -5.34
N GLU A 257 -12.37 32.99 -4.71
CA GLU A 257 -12.57 33.09 -3.25
C GLU A 257 -12.25 31.75 -2.55
N GLY A 258 -12.04 30.67 -3.32
CA GLY A 258 -11.72 29.32 -2.86
C GLY A 258 -12.78 28.28 -3.24
N GLU A 259 -12.84 27.20 -2.47
CA GLU A 259 -13.75 26.09 -2.72
C GLU A 259 -15.14 26.35 -2.15
N TYR A 260 -16.15 25.93 -2.89
CA TYR A 260 -17.54 26.13 -2.52
C TYR A 260 -18.42 24.94 -2.96
N VAL A 261 -19.59 24.86 -2.38
CA VAL A 261 -20.68 23.95 -2.78
C VAL A 261 -21.97 24.75 -2.93
N TYR A 262 -22.96 24.15 -3.58
CA TYR A 262 -24.34 24.65 -3.54
C TYR A 262 -25.16 23.78 -2.60
N LEU A 263 -25.68 24.41 -1.54
CA LEU A 263 -26.59 23.78 -0.59
C LEU A 263 -28.04 24.02 -1.00
N LEU A 264 -28.88 23.00 -0.80
CA LEU A 264 -30.33 23.14 -0.92
C LEU A 264 -30.87 23.80 0.35
N GLN A 265 -31.27 25.05 0.25
CA GLN A 265 -31.90 25.81 1.32
C GLN A 265 -33.20 26.45 0.82
N ASP A 266 -34.32 26.16 1.48
CA ASP A 266 -35.66 26.70 1.14
C ASP A 266 -36.05 26.52 -0.34
N GLY A 267 -35.62 25.42 -0.97
CA GLY A 267 -35.91 25.11 -2.39
C GLY A 267 -35.01 25.87 -3.39
N ALA A 268 -33.97 26.54 -2.91
CA ALA A 268 -32.99 27.25 -3.74
C ALA A 268 -31.58 26.68 -3.53
N ALA A 269 -30.75 26.77 -4.58
CA ALA A 269 -29.34 26.47 -4.49
C ALA A 269 -28.59 27.70 -3.96
N VAL A 270 -28.02 27.58 -2.77
CA VAL A 270 -27.27 28.65 -2.11
C VAL A 270 -25.79 28.29 -2.10
N LYS A 271 -24.97 29.18 -2.67
CA LYS A 271 -23.51 29.04 -2.65
C LYS A 271 -22.98 29.13 -1.23
N HIS A 272 -22.22 28.14 -0.82
CA HIS A 272 -21.61 28.06 0.52
C HIS A 272 -20.14 27.73 0.43
N LYS A 273 -19.32 28.55 1.08
CA LYS A 273 -17.87 28.34 1.13
C LYS A 273 -17.54 27.16 2.04
N ILE A 274 -16.66 26.29 1.56
CA ILE A 274 -16.19 25.15 2.32
C ILE A 274 -14.67 25.18 2.53
N PHE A 275 -14.21 24.33 3.42
CA PHE A 275 -12.79 24.04 3.61
C PHE A 275 -12.60 22.55 3.54
N THR A 276 -11.81 22.10 2.58
CA THR A 276 -11.50 20.69 2.36
C THR A 276 -10.30 20.24 3.20
N GLY A 277 -10.11 18.94 3.30
CA GLY A 277 -9.06 18.29 4.06
C GLY A 277 -8.38 17.20 3.25
N ALA A 278 -8.45 15.97 3.75
CA ALA A 278 -7.85 14.81 3.08
C ALA A 278 -8.60 14.45 1.79
N GLU A 279 -7.83 14.10 0.76
CA GLU A 279 -8.36 13.61 -0.53
C GLU A 279 -8.38 12.09 -0.55
N PHE A 280 -9.43 11.51 -1.18
CA PHE A 280 -9.65 10.08 -1.34
C PHE A 280 -9.88 9.75 -2.81
N SER A 281 -9.97 8.47 -3.16
CA SER A 281 -10.23 8.02 -4.53
C SER A 281 -11.56 8.48 -5.11
N ASP A 282 -12.56 8.69 -4.27
CA ASP A 282 -13.96 8.92 -4.60
C ASP A 282 -14.51 10.24 -4.04
N GLY A 283 -13.66 11.11 -3.48
CA GLY A 283 -14.06 12.39 -2.96
C GLY A 283 -13.04 13.01 -2.03
N THR A 284 -13.43 14.10 -1.37
CA THR A 284 -12.58 14.80 -0.41
C THR A 284 -13.30 15.06 0.91
N GLU A 285 -12.55 15.13 2.00
CA GLU A 285 -13.04 15.51 3.31
C GLU A 285 -13.46 16.97 3.31
N VAL A 286 -14.63 17.27 3.86
CA VAL A 286 -15.07 18.62 4.17
C VAL A 286 -14.89 18.86 5.66
N VAL A 287 -13.90 19.70 5.99
CA VAL A 287 -13.56 20.02 7.39
C VAL A 287 -14.54 21.04 7.97
N LYS A 288 -15.00 21.99 7.15
CA LYS A 288 -15.94 23.05 7.55
C LYS A 288 -16.85 23.45 6.39
N GLY A 289 -18.07 23.84 6.74
CA GLY A 289 -19.01 24.44 5.81
C GLY A 289 -20.19 23.56 5.44
N VAL A 290 -20.07 22.22 5.62
CA VAL A 290 -21.15 21.27 5.32
C VAL A 290 -21.21 20.21 6.42
N THR A 291 -22.39 19.70 6.68
CA THR A 291 -22.66 18.62 7.61
C THR A 291 -23.39 17.47 6.90
N THR A 292 -23.42 16.30 7.52
CA THR A 292 -24.10 15.10 6.95
C THR A 292 -25.62 15.26 6.80
N GLY A 293 -26.20 16.27 7.43
CA GLY A 293 -27.64 16.59 7.31
C GLY A 293 -27.97 17.52 6.15
N ASP A 294 -26.97 18.13 5.53
CA ASP A 294 -27.16 19.05 4.42
C ASP A 294 -27.38 18.27 3.10
N LYS A 295 -28.03 18.94 2.16
CA LYS A 295 -28.17 18.46 0.78
C LYS A 295 -27.35 19.35 -0.14
N VAL A 296 -26.43 18.71 -0.87
CA VAL A 296 -25.46 19.38 -1.75
C VAL A 296 -25.78 18.98 -3.18
N PHE A 297 -25.66 19.90 -4.09
CA PHE A 297 -25.85 19.63 -5.51
C PHE A 297 -24.54 19.22 -6.17
N LEU A 298 -24.66 18.33 -7.15
CA LEU A 298 -23.58 18.03 -8.09
C LEU A 298 -23.47 19.13 -9.15
N ASP A 299 -22.33 19.19 -9.86
CA ASP A 299 -22.07 20.06 -11.00
C ASP A 299 -22.31 21.56 -10.67
N PRO A 300 -21.55 22.13 -9.72
CA PRO A 300 -21.74 23.50 -9.27
C PRO A 300 -21.62 24.55 -10.39
N GLU A 301 -20.94 24.26 -11.49
CA GLU A 301 -20.82 25.14 -12.63
C GLU A 301 -22.16 25.31 -13.38
N GLU A 302 -22.92 24.21 -13.54
CA GLU A 302 -24.25 24.25 -14.16
C GLU A 302 -25.26 25.02 -13.27
N ILE A 303 -25.13 24.89 -11.96
CA ILE A 303 -26.03 25.53 -11.00
C ILE A 303 -25.73 27.02 -10.85
N SER A 304 -24.49 27.45 -11.01
CA SER A 304 -24.07 28.85 -10.87
C SER A 304 -24.83 29.82 -11.82
N LEU A 305 -25.41 29.30 -12.88
CA LEU A 305 -26.14 30.06 -13.89
C LEU A 305 -27.62 30.27 -13.54
N SER A 306 -28.15 29.61 -12.49
CA SER A 306 -29.57 29.68 -12.14
C SER A 306 -29.78 29.87 -10.64
N GLN A 307 -30.69 30.78 -10.29
CA GLN A 307 -31.07 31.06 -8.89
C GLN A 307 -32.05 30.02 -8.33
N TYR A 308 -32.70 29.25 -9.19
CA TYR A 308 -33.67 28.22 -8.85
C TYR A 308 -33.28 26.87 -9.52
N VAL A 309 -33.44 25.80 -8.78
CA VAL A 309 -33.13 24.45 -9.23
C VAL A 309 -34.35 23.55 -9.08
N ARG A 310 -34.66 22.77 -10.10
CA ARG A 310 -35.70 21.74 -10.02
C ARG A 310 -35.11 20.48 -9.42
N ILE A 311 -35.64 20.06 -8.27
CA ILE A 311 -35.22 18.82 -7.60
C ILE A 311 -35.83 17.63 -8.37
N GLU A 312 -35.00 16.73 -8.84
CA GLU A 312 -35.41 15.39 -9.29
C GLU A 312 -35.15 14.41 -8.15
N GLU A 313 -36.20 13.58 -7.84
CA GLU A 313 -36.11 12.54 -6.79
C GLU A 313 -35.49 11.25 -7.34
#